data_a67b94ff05e52fcb85e362751f3b549e
#
_entry.id   a67b94ff05e52fcb85e362751f3b549e
#
_cell.length_a   1.000
_cell.length_b   1.000
_cell.length_c   1.000
_cell.angle_alpha   90.00
_cell.angle_beta   90.00
_cell.angle_gamma   90.00
#
_symmetry.space_group_name_H-M   'P 1'
#
loop_
_entity.id
_entity.type
_entity.pdbx_description
1 polymer ?
#
loop_
_entity_poly.entity_id
_entity_poly.type
_entity_poly.pdbx_seq_one_letter_code
_entity_poly.pdbx_strand_id
1 'polypeptide(L)'
;MNGSVYEKGRAWIEVDMSGLGHNLQLFQRLLPERCALMPAVKANAYGHGAVLVAKELERLGVHDFCVAGAAEGAMLREAGVKGQILILGYTHPKDFDLLHEYGLTQTVVDCAYGKELEAFGRKLLVHVGIDTGMHRLGESWEHFSWISRLWDCEHLQITGVFSHLCTSDGVTGEDRAYMCLQETRFLQVVRCLRAEGKTGFSTHLQGSYGILNGNGLTGTYDYARAGIALYGVFSERSENLERIWDLRPVLSLKARIECVREVEKGEGAGYGLAWHADSAGKLAAVSIGYADGLPRTLSNRGHGLVRGKRVPIAGRICMDQLLLDVTDVPGVRPGDEVILIGKSGKEEIRAEELAAKAGTISNEILSRLGARLARVAV
;
A
#
# COMPACT_ATOMS: atom_id res chain seq x y z
N MET A 1 -20.78 19.47 7.20
CA MET A 1 -20.37 19.49 8.62
C MET A 1 -18.90 19.89 8.66
N ASN A 2 -18.58 20.95 9.42
CA ASN A 2 -17.27 21.61 9.39
C ASN A 2 -16.16 20.70 9.92
N GLY A 3 -15.34 20.16 9.04
CA GLY A 3 -14.24 19.23 9.34
C GLY A 3 -12.90 19.88 9.69
N SER A 4 -12.81 21.16 10.07
CA SER A 4 -11.52 21.84 10.00
C SER A 4 -10.72 22.00 11.31
N VAL A 5 -11.25 21.66 12.48
CA VAL A 5 -10.56 21.95 13.77
C VAL A 5 -9.80 20.74 14.34
N TYR A 6 -10.14 19.51 13.97
CA TYR A 6 -9.51 18.28 14.48
C TYR A 6 -8.53 17.61 13.52
N GLU A 7 -8.40 18.11 12.29
CA GLU A 7 -7.67 17.44 11.21
C GLU A 7 -6.14 17.42 11.41
N LYS A 8 -5.58 18.49 11.99
CA LYS A 8 -4.12 18.60 12.26
C LYS A 8 -3.86 18.67 13.76
N GLY A 9 -4.16 17.60 14.48
CA GLY A 9 -3.97 17.51 15.92
C GLY A 9 -2.50 17.37 16.34
N ARG A 10 -2.21 16.44 17.28
CA ARG A 10 -0.86 16.16 17.78
C ARG A 10 0.06 15.53 16.73
N ALA A 11 -0.51 14.66 15.89
CA ALA A 11 0.17 14.00 14.77
C ALA A 11 -0.86 13.69 13.68
N TRP A 12 -0.46 13.78 12.40
CA TRP A 12 -1.34 13.58 11.24
C TRP A 12 -0.55 13.12 10.01
N ILE A 13 -1.29 12.67 9.01
CA ILE A 13 -0.79 12.34 7.68
C ILE A 13 -1.35 13.38 6.71
N GLU A 14 -0.48 13.98 5.91
CA GLU A 14 -0.88 14.74 4.73
C GLU A 14 -0.78 13.84 3.50
N VAL A 15 -1.81 13.91 2.65
CA VAL A 15 -1.92 13.11 1.42
C VAL A 15 -1.96 14.08 0.23
N ASP A 16 -0.88 14.10 -0.55
CA ASP A 16 -0.73 14.96 -1.73
C ASP A 16 -1.54 14.39 -2.91
N MET A 17 -2.71 15.00 -3.16
CA MET A 17 -3.59 14.61 -4.26
C MET A 17 -2.99 14.93 -5.63
N SER A 18 -2.15 15.95 -5.72
CA SER A 18 -1.47 16.29 -6.97
C SER A 18 -0.40 15.25 -7.32
N GLY A 19 0.36 14.80 -6.31
CA GLY A 19 1.32 13.71 -6.43
C GLY A 19 0.65 12.39 -6.83
N LEU A 20 -0.50 12.07 -6.23
CA LEU A 20 -1.29 10.90 -6.60
C LEU A 20 -1.75 10.96 -8.06
N GLY A 21 -2.27 12.10 -8.50
CA GLY A 21 -2.68 12.33 -9.89
C GLY A 21 -1.52 12.23 -10.88
N HIS A 22 -0.34 12.76 -10.54
CA HIS A 22 0.87 12.64 -11.33
C HIS A 22 1.29 11.16 -11.51
N ASN A 23 1.33 10.41 -10.42
CA ASN A 23 1.69 8.99 -10.46
C ASN A 23 0.66 8.19 -11.27
N LEU A 24 -0.64 8.47 -11.10
CA LEU A 24 -1.69 7.83 -11.90
C LEU A 24 -1.46 8.04 -13.40
N GLN A 25 -1.21 9.27 -13.83
CA GLN A 25 -0.94 9.58 -15.24
C GLN A 25 0.31 8.87 -15.77
N LEU A 26 1.35 8.72 -14.93
CA LEU A 26 2.54 7.95 -15.30
C LEU A 26 2.17 6.50 -15.59
N PHE A 27 1.43 5.84 -14.68
CA PHE A 27 0.98 4.47 -14.88
C PHE A 27 0.09 4.31 -16.11
N GLN A 28 -0.85 5.24 -16.33
CA GLN A 28 -1.73 5.22 -17.51
C GLN A 28 -0.95 5.31 -18.82
N ARG A 29 0.12 6.10 -18.88
CA ARG A 29 1.00 6.20 -20.07
C ARG A 29 1.83 4.94 -20.34
N LEU A 30 2.11 4.13 -19.33
CA LEU A 30 2.86 2.88 -19.46
C LEU A 30 2.00 1.70 -19.92
N LEU A 31 0.70 1.79 -19.76
CA LEU A 31 -0.24 0.72 -20.10
C LEU A 31 -0.77 0.89 -21.52
N PRO A 32 -1.05 -0.23 -22.23
CA PRO A 32 -1.82 -0.17 -23.48
C PRO A 32 -3.18 0.51 -23.27
N GLU A 33 -3.67 1.23 -24.27
CA GLU A 33 -4.93 2.00 -24.22
C GLU A 33 -6.14 1.19 -23.69
N ARG A 34 -6.17 -0.11 -23.98
CA ARG A 34 -7.23 -1.02 -23.53
C ARG A 34 -7.04 -1.60 -22.12
N CYS A 35 -5.91 -1.37 -21.49
CA CYS A 35 -5.59 -1.87 -20.16
C CYS A 35 -5.93 -0.81 -19.11
N ALA A 36 -6.99 -1.05 -18.34
CA ALA A 36 -7.40 -0.15 -17.28
C ALA A 36 -6.58 -0.38 -15.99
N LEU A 37 -6.46 0.66 -15.17
CA LEU A 37 -5.91 0.51 -13.83
C LEU A 37 -7.01 0.06 -12.85
N MET A 38 -6.68 -0.93 -12.03
CA MET A 38 -7.42 -1.40 -10.86
C MET A 38 -6.53 -1.28 -9.62
N PRO A 39 -6.34 -0.06 -9.07
CA PRO A 39 -5.42 0.19 -7.97
C PRO A 39 -5.75 -0.61 -6.71
N ALA A 40 -4.70 -1.05 -6.00
CA ALA A 40 -4.84 -1.66 -4.69
C ALA A 40 -4.95 -0.57 -3.62
N VAL A 41 -6.13 -0.45 -2.98
CA VAL A 41 -6.42 0.48 -1.87
C VAL A 41 -6.58 -0.25 -0.54
N LYS A 42 -6.12 -1.51 -0.46
CA LYS A 42 -6.09 -2.34 0.74
C LYS A 42 -5.21 -1.74 1.84
N ALA A 43 -5.35 -2.22 3.07
CA ALA A 43 -4.64 -1.70 4.24
C ALA A 43 -4.75 -0.17 4.36
N ASN A 44 -6.00 0.32 4.25
CA ASN A 44 -6.32 1.75 4.25
C ASN A 44 -5.53 2.53 3.18
N ALA A 45 -5.47 2.01 1.94
CA ALA A 45 -4.66 2.54 0.84
C ALA A 45 -3.18 2.66 1.22
N TYR A 46 -2.59 1.57 1.74
CA TYR A 46 -1.22 1.58 2.28
C TYR A 46 -1.01 2.72 3.30
N GLY A 47 -1.99 2.93 4.17
CA GLY A 47 -1.95 3.97 5.22
C GLY A 47 -2.39 5.37 4.79
N HIS A 48 -2.63 5.63 3.51
CA HIS A 48 -2.98 6.95 2.98
C HIS A 48 -4.44 7.37 3.22
N GLY A 49 -5.33 6.42 3.56
CA GLY A 49 -6.77 6.66 3.69
C GLY A 49 -7.54 6.13 2.48
N ALA A 50 -8.10 4.91 2.58
CA ALA A 50 -8.70 4.21 1.45
C ALA A 50 -9.85 5.01 0.80
N VAL A 51 -10.75 5.56 1.60
CA VAL A 51 -11.88 6.36 1.10
C VAL A 51 -11.38 7.63 0.41
N LEU A 52 -10.43 8.33 1.03
CA LEU A 52 -9.86 9.57 0.50
C LEU A 52 -9.19 9.34 -0.87
N VAL A 53 -8.35 8.31 -0.94
CA VAL A 53 -7.63 7.93 -2.17
C VAL A 53 -8.59 7.42 -3.25
N ALA A 54 -9.52 6.52 -2.90
CA ALA A 54 -10.45 5.96 -3.87
C ALA A 54 -11.34 7.05 -4.50
N LYS A 55 -11.83 8.00 -3.69
CA LYS A 55 -12.63 9.13 -4.18
C LYS A 55 -11.86 10.03 -5.14
N GLU A 56 -10.60 10.33 -4.82
CA GLU A 56 -9.77 11.12 -5.73
C GLU A 56 -9.47 10.36 -7.02
N LEU A 57 -9.16 9.08 -6.93
CA LEU A 57 -8.94 8.24 -8.12
C LEU A 57 -10.20 8.12 -8.97
N GLU A 58 -11.42 7.99 -8.37
CA GLU A 58 -12.69 8.05 -9.12
C GLU A 58 -12.85 9.38 -9.86
N ARG A 59 -12.54 10.50 -9.20
CA ARG A 59 -12.57 11.84 -9.82
C ARG A 59 -11.62 11.95 -11.02
N LEU A 60 -10.50 11.21 -10.97
CA LEU A 60 -9.49 11.15 -12.03
C LEU A 60 -9.79 10.07 -13.09
N GLY A 61 -10.96 9.40 -13.04
CA GLY A 61 -11.41 8.46 -14.05
C GLY A 61 -11.00 6.99 -13.80
N VAL A 62 -10.53 6.66 -12.60
CA VAL A 62 -10.35 5.26 -12.19
C VAL A 62 -11.66 4.75 -11.59
N HIS A 63 -12.13 3.59 -12.03
CA HIS A 63 -13.43 3.08 -11.58
C HIS A 63 -13.32 1.83 -10.69
N ASP A 64 -12.30 1.01 -10.88
CA ASP A 64 -12.18 -0.30 -10.27
C ASP A 64 -11.03 -0.36 -9.26
N PHE A 65 -11.20 -1.09 -8.17
CA PHE A 65 -10.25 -1.11 -7.04
C PHE A 65 -10.01 -2.53 -6.54
N CYS A 66 -8.85 -2.74 -5.90
CA CYS A 66 -8.54 -3.96 -5.17
C CYS A 66 -8.42 -3.70 -3.67
N VAL A 67 -9.03 -4.57 -2.87
CA VAL A 67 -8.96 -4.58 -1.40
C VAL A 67 -8.48 -5.94 -0.90
N ALA A 68 -8.14 -6.06 0.39
CA ALA A 68 -7.70 -7.33 0.97
C ALA A 68 -8.87 -8.18 1.48
N GLY A 69 -9.95 -7.57 1.95
CA GLY A 69 -11.07 -8.27 2.56
C GLY A 69 -12.41 -7.56 2.39
N ALA A 70 -13.50 -8.28 2.68
CA ALA A 70 -14.87 -7.81 2.49
C ALA A 70 -15.19 -6.53 3.27
N ALA A 71 -14.69 -6.40 4.50
CA ALA A 71 -14.92 -5.21 5.33
C ALA A 71 -14.32 -3.93 4.70
N GLU A 72 -13.13 -4.01 4.06
CA GLU A 72 -12.55 -2.88 3.33
C GLU A 72 -13.42 -2.52 2.12
N GLY A 73 -13.94 -3.52 1.40
CA GLY A 73 -14.84 -3.31 0.27
C GLY A 73 -16.16 -2.67 0.69
N ALA A 74 -16.77 -3.15 1.77
CA ALA A 74 -18.00 -2.59 2.35
C ALA A 74 -17.80 -1.11 2.73
N MET A 75 -16.72 -0.78 3.42
CA MET A 75 -16.37 0.61 3.78
C MET A 75 -16.29 1.53 2.55
N LEU A 76 -15.69 1.07 1.46
CA LEU A 76 -15.63 1.84 0.21
C LEU A 76 -17.03 2.02 -0.39
N ARG A 77 -17.88 0.99 -0.38
CA ARG A 77 -19.27 1.09 -0.85
C ARG A 77 -20.10 2.06 -0.01
N GLU A 78 -19.99 2.01 1.32
CA GLU A 78 -20.65 2.96 2.23
C GLU A 78 -20.21 4.39 1.99
N ALA A 79 -18.95 4.59 1.63
CA ALA A 79 -18.44 5.88 1.18
C ALA A 79 -18.91 6.27 -0.23
N GLY A 80 -19.67 5.41 -0.95
CA GLY A 80 -20.25 5.67 -2.27
C GLY A 80 -19.30 5.44 -3.45
N VAL A 81 -18.25 4.62 -3.31
CA VAL A 81 -17.43 4.13 -4.43
C VAL A 81 -18.28 3.16 -5.27
N LYS A 82 -18.35 3.36 -6.61
CA LYS A 82 -19.34 2.67 -7.46
C LYS A 82 -18.78 1.54 -8.31
N GLY A 83 -17.55 1.65 -8.81
CA GLY A 83 -16.93 0.68 -9.72
C GLY A 83 -16.73 -0.71 -9.12
N GLN A 84 -16.05 -1.58 -9.81
CA GLN A 84 -15.76 -2.92 -9.31
C GLN A 84 -14.81 -2.85 -8.10
N ILE A 85 -15.10 -3.62 -7.07
CA ILE A 85 -14.20 -3.77 -5.91
C ILE A 85 -13.85 -5.25 -5.81
N LEU A 86 -12.60 -5.58 -6.15
CA LEU A 86 -12.06 -6.93 -6.11
C LEU A 86 -11.39 -7.20 -4.76
N ILE A 87 -11.87 -8.21 -4.06
CA ILE A 87 -11.24 -8.76 -2.86
C ILE A 87 -10.14 -9.73 -3.29
N LEU A 88 -8.88 -9.38 -3.02
CA LEU A 88 -7.71 -10.19 -3.40
C LEU A 88 -7.48 -11.41 -2.49
N GLY A 89 -8.10 -11.42 -1.31
CA GLY A 89 -7.94 -12.45 -0.29
C GLY A 89 -9.15 -13.38 -0.17
N TYR A 90 -9.12 -14.17 0.90
CA TYR A 90 -10.20 -15.06 1.32
C TYR A 90 -11.25 -14.29 2.13
N THR A 91 -12.53 -14.62 1.92
CA THR A 91 -13.63 -14.20 2.79
C THR A 91 -14.23 -15.44 3.46
N HIS A 92 -14.37 -15.42 4.78
CA HIS A 92 -14.92 -16.54 5.52
C HIS A 92 -16.42 -16.70 5.17
N PRO A 93 -16.98 -17.94 5.07
CA PRO A 93 -18.38 -18.17 4.67
C PRO A 93 -19.44 -17.40 5.48
N LYS A 94 -19.18 -17.15 6.76
CA LYS A 94 -20.08 -16.33 7.61
C LYS A 94 -20.23 -14.88 7.14
N ASP A 95 -19.31 -14.40 6.30
CA ASP A 95 -19.28 -13.02 5.80
C ASP A 95 -19.66 -12.95 4.30
N PHE A 96 -20.16 -14.05 3.69
CA PHE A 96 -20.56 -14.08 2.28
C PHE A 96 -21.75 -13.14 1.99
N ASP A 97 -22.60 -12.88 2.97
CA ASP A 97 -23.66 -11.88 2.81
C ASP A 97 -23.11 -10.51 2.44
N LEU A 98 -21.95 -10.09 2.99
CA LEU A 98 -21.29 -8.82 2.62
C LEU A 98 -20.92 -8.78 1.13
N LEU A 99 -20.50 -9.92 0.56
CA LEU A 99 -20.14 -9.98 -0.87
C LEU A 99 -21.34 -9.65 -1.73
N HIS A 100 -22.49 -10.24 -1.40
CA HIS A 100 -23.73 -10.05 -2.14
C HIS A 100 -24.35 -8.67 -1.92
N GLU A 101 -24.45 -8.22 -0.66
CA GLU A 101 -25.11 -6.96 -0.29
C GLU A 101 -24.36 -5.73 -0.82
N TYR A 102 -23.03 -5.75 -0.80
CA TYR A 102 -22.20 -4.67 -1.30
C TYR A 102 -21.76 -4.84 -2.77
N GLY A 103 -22.20 -5.92 -3.45
CA GLY A 103 -21.80 -6.19 -4.82
C GLY A 103 -20.30 -6.26 -5.01
N LEU A 104 -19.60 -6.96 -4.10
CA LEU A 104 -18.14 -7.12 -4.13
C LEU A 104 -17.76 -8.30 -5.02
N THR A 105 -16.64 -8.18 -5.70
CA THR A 105 -16.09 -9.27 -6.51
C THR A 105 -15.10 -10.07 -5.65
N GLN A 106 -15.39 -11.36 -5.44
CA GLN A 106 -14.57 -12.23 -4.62
C GLN A 106 -13.52 -12.98 -5.46
N THR A 107 -12.29 -13.11 -4.95
CA THR A 107 -11.30 -14.02 -5.53
C THR A 107 -11.65 -15.47 -5.17
N VAL A 108 -11.77 -16.33 -6.18
CA VAL A 108 -11.73 -17.78 -5.98
C VAL A 108 -10.26 -18.15 -5.74
N VAL A 109 -9.92 -18.43 -4.48
CA VAL A 109 -8.54 -18.66 -4.05
C VAL A 109 -8.04 -20.08 -4.34
N ASP A 110 -8.96 -21.03 -4.52
CA ASP A 110 -8.79 -22.37 -5.07
C ASP A 110 -10.15 -22.95 -5.45
N CYS A 111 -10.18 -24.11 -6.10
CA CYS A 111 -11.42 -24.74 -6.54
C CYS A 111 -12.26 -25.31 -5.39
N ALA A 112 -11.67 -25.62 -4.22
CA ALA A 112 -12.43 -26.04 -3.03
C ALA A 112 -13.22 -24.87 -2.49
N TYR A 113 -12.60 -23.71 -2.35
CA TYR A 113 -13.27 -22.47 -1.96
C TYR A 113 -14.31 -22.03 -2.99
N GLY A 114 -14.07 -22.25 -4.29
CA GLY A 114 -15.07 -22.05 -5.33
C GLY A 114 -16.38 -22.81 -5.08
N LYS A 115 -16.29 -24.05 -4.58
CA LYS A 115 -17.47 -24.85 -4.19
C LYS A 115 -18.16 -24.30 -2.94
N GLU A 116 -17.41 -23.75 -1.98
CA GLU A 116 -18.01 -23.08 -0.80
C GLU A 116 -18.78 -21.83 -1.22
N LEU A 117 -18.23 -21.03 -2.13
CA LEU A 117 -18.91 -19.87 -2.70
C LEU A 117 -20.19 -20.27 -3.47
N GLU A 118 -20.12 -21.34 -4.27
CA GLU A 118 -21.31 -21.89 -4.97
C GLU A 118 -22.38 -22.35 -4.01
N ALA A 119 -21.98 -23.03 -2.91
CA ALA A 119 -22.89 -23.55 -1.90
C ALA A 119 -23.64 -22.44 -1.11
N PHE A 120 -23.20 -21.18 -1.21
CA PHE A 120 -23.91 -20.03 -0.64
C PHE A 120 -25.30 -19.84 -1.29
N GLY A 121 -25.49 -20.31 -2.54
CA GLY A 121 -26.78 -20.33 -3.22
C GLY A 121 -27.32 -18.96 -3.64
N ARG A 122 -26.48 -17.92 -3.65
CA ARG A 122 -26.81 -16.57 -4.15
C ARG A 122 -25.76 -16.14 -5.15
N LYS A 123 -26.14 -15.35 -6.16
CA LYS A 123 -25.22 -14.90 -7.19
C LYS A 123 -24.10 -14.04 -6.62
N LEU A 124 -22.86 -14.44 -6.93
CA LEU A 124 -21.63 -13.75 -6.56
C LEU A 124 -20.80 -13.42 -7.81
N LEU A 125 -20.28 -12.21 -7.85
CA LEU A 125 -19.25 -11.83 -8.83
C LEU A 125 -17.90 -12.39 -8.36
N VAL A 126 -17.18 -13.07 -9.26
CA VAL A 126 -15.89 -13.67 -8.88
C VAL A 126 -14.81 -13.46 -9.94
N HIS A 127 -13.57 -13.32 -9.47
CA HIS A 127 -12.38 -13.50 -10.29
C HIS A 127 -11.65 -14.77 -9.86
N VAL A 128 -11.24 -15.58 -10.82
CA VAL A 128 -10.51 -16.82 -10.56
C VAL A 128 -9.02 -16.52 -10.44
N GLY A 129 -8.44 -16.80 -9.28
CA GLY A 129 -7.01 -16.73 -9.04
C GLY A 129 -6.31 -17.95 -9.61
N ILE A 130 -5.23 -17.74 -10.36
CA ILE A 130 -4.36 -18.82 -10.90
C ILE A 130 -3.00 -18.74 -10.23
N ASP A 131 -2.60 -19.82 -9.58
CA ASP A 131 -1.24 -19.94 -9.08
C ASP A 131 -0.33 -20.39 -10.23
N THR A 132 0.54 -19.49 -10.62
CA THR A 132 1.53 -19.70 -11.68
C THR A 132 2.95 -19.91 -11.14
N GLY A 133 3.10 -19.94 -9.79
CA GLY A 133 4.39 -20.18 -9.15
C GLY A 133 4.70 -19.26 -7.95
N MET A 134 3.76 -18.44 -7.50
CA MET A 134 3.91 -17.69 -6.25
C MET A 134 3.53 -18.52 -5.01
N HIS A 135 2.69 -19.54 -5.18
CA HIS A 135 2.26 -20.50 -4.14
C HIS A 135 1.64 -19.86 -2.90
N ARG A 136 0.87 -18.78 -3.13
CA ARG A 136 0.17 -18.06 -2.05
C ARG A 136 -1.34 -18.25 -2.09
N LEU A 137 -1.96 -17.92 -3.20
CA LEU A 137 -3.39 -18.08 -3.48
C LEU A 137 -3.55 -18.35 -4.98
N GLY A 138 -4.66 -18.98 -5.35
CA GLY A 138 -5.00 -19.36 -6.71
C GLY A 138 -4.98 -20.88 -6.88
N GLU A 139 -5.82 -21.39 -7.80
CA GLU A 139 -5.73 -22.80 -8.21
C GLU A 139 -4.48 -23.00 -9.08
N SER A 140 -3.81 -24.15 -8.95
CA SER A 140 -2.63 -24.46 -9.76
C SER A 140 -2.97 -24.40 -11.25
N TRP A 141 -2.14 -23.73 -12.03
CA TRP A 141 -2.27 -23.65 -13.49
C TRP A 141 -2.30 -25.04 -14.16
N GLU A 142 -1.76 -26.07 -13.50
CA GLU A 142 -1.74 -27.46 -13.96
C GLU A 142 -3.11 -28.14 -13.81
N HIS A 143 -3.95 -27.67 -12.88
CA HIS A 143 -5.28 -28.22 -12.62
C HIS A 143 -6.36 -27.61 -13.52
N PHE A 144 -6.03 -27.42 -14.79
CA PHE A 144 -6.91 -26.74 -15.75
C PHE A 144 -8.36 -27.27 -15.76
N SER A 145 -8.54 -28.59 -15.70
CA SER A 145 -9.88 -29.18 -15.69
C SER A 145 -10.73 -28.79 -14.47
N TRP A 146 -10.11 -28.49 -13.34
CA TRP A 146 -10.81 -27.99 -12.15
C TRP A 146 -11.16 -26.51 -12.32
N ILE A 147 -10.23 -25.72 -12.85
CA ILE A 147 -10.45 -24.31 -13.16
C ILE A 147 -11.61 -24.15 -14.13
N SER A 148 -11.63 -24.91 -15.23
CA SER A 148 -12.68 -24.83 -16.24
C SER A 148 -14.08 -25.17 -15.71
N ARG A 149 -14.19 -26.13 -14.76
CA ARG A 149 -15.46 -26.52 -14.13
C ARG A 149 -16.09 -25.42 -13.28
N LEU A 150 -15.36 -24.38 -12.87
CA LEU A 150 -15.95 -23.24 -12.17
C LEU A 150 -17.01 -22.53 -13.03
N TRP A 151 -16.93 -22.63 -14.38
CA TRP A 151 -17.95 -22.09 -15.28
C TRP A 151 -19.24 -22.90 -15.30
N ASP A 152 -19.27 -24.09 -14.70
CA ASP A 152 -20.46 -24.92 -14.57
C ASP A 152 -21.27 -24.57 -13.32
N CYS A 153 -20.75 -23.70 -12.45
CA CYS A 153 -21.42 -23.20 -11.25
C CYS A 153 -22.58 -22.27 -11.63
N GLU A 154 -23.73 -22.43 -10.98
CA GLU A 154 -24.93 -21.65 -11.23
C GLU A 154 -24.90 -20.26 -10.59
N HIS A 155 -24.26 -20.17 -9.41
CA HIS A 155 -24.25 -18.96 -8.58
C HIS A 155 -22.98 -18.13 -8.74
N LEU A 156 -21.94 -18.64 -9.41
CA LEU A 156 -20.70 -17.91 -9.65
C LEU A 156 -20.71 -17.20 -11.01
N GLN A 157 -20.75 -15.89 -11.00
CA GLN A 157 -20.55 -15.10 -12.21
C GLN A 157 -19.06 -14.75 -12.33
N ILE A 158 -18.34 -15.51 -13.17
CA ILE A 158 -16.90 -15.30 -13.39
C ILE A 158 -16.71 -14.11 -14.33
N THR A 159 -16.17 -13.01 -13.79
CA THR A 159 -15.93 -11.76 -14.50
C THR A 159 -14.44 -11.48 -14.73
N GLY A 160 -13.55 -12.30 -14.17
CA GLY A 160 -12.12 -12.15 -14.36
C GLY A 160 -11.30 -13.39 -14.02
N VAL A 161 -10.12 -13.45 -14.60
CA VAL A 161 -9.07 -14.45 -14.31
C VAL A 161 -7.76 -13.73 -14.12
N PHE A 162 -7.00 -14.07 -13.07
CA PHE A 162 -5.76 -13.38 -12.79
C PHE A 162 -4.70 -14.24 -12.13
N SER A 163 -3.45 -13.75 -12.17
CA SER A 163 -2.35 -14.28 -11.39
C SER A 163 -1.54 -13.12 -10.77
N HIS A 164 -0.45 -13.42 -10.10
CA HIS A 164 0.43 -12.43 -9.49
C HIS A 164 1.90 -12.81 -9.65
N LEU A 165 2.70 -11.88 -10.13
CA LEU A 165 4.13 -12.04 -10.33
C LEU A 165 4.87 -11.90 -9.00
N CYS A 166 5.76 -12.83 -8.68
CA CYS A 166 6.48 -12.84 -7.41
C CYS A 166 7.91 -12.28 -7.48
N THR A 167 8.46 -12.09 -8.67
CA THR A 167 9.84 -11.62 -8.90
C THR A 167 9.88 -10.34 -9.75
N SER A 168 8.77 -9.63 -9.87
CA SER A 168 8.67 -8.43 -10.73
C SER A 168 9.44 -7.22 -10.19
N ASP A 169 9.78 -7.20 -8.91
CA ASP A 169 10.65 -6.22 -8.24
C ASP A 169 12.14 -6.58 -8.33
N GLY A 170 12.46 -7.83 -8.70
CA GLY A 170 13.82 -8.30 -8.91
C GLY A 170 14.48 -7.70 -10.15
N VAL A 171 15.80 -7.64 -10.13
CA VAL A 171 16.61 -7.02 -11.19
C VAL A 171 17.51 -8.01 -11.92
N THR A 172 17.55 -9.27 -11.45
CA THR A 172 18.42 -10.33 -12.03
C THR A 172 17.82 -10.93 -13.29
N GLY A 173 18.68 -11.62 -14.07
CA GLY A 173 18.21 -12.40 -15.21
C GLY A 173 17.29 -13.57 -14.80
N GLU A 174 17.51 -14.17 -13.62
CA GLU A 174 16.70 -15.23 -13.07
C GLU A 174 15.31 -14.74 -12.67
N ASP A 175 15.22 -13.57 -12.00
CA ASP A 175 13.95 -12.94 -11.66
C ASP A 175 13.10 -12.69 -12.91
N ARG A 176 13.73 -12.18 -13.95
CA ARG A 176 13.06 -11.92 -15.22
C ARG A 176 12.61 -13.20 -15.92
N ALA A 177 13.46 -14.23 -15.92
CA ALA A 177 13.12 -15.54 -16.50
C ALA A 177 11.92 -16.16 -15.77
N TYR A 178 11.89 -16.07 -14.43
CA TYR A 178 10.77 -16.59 -13.65
C TYR A 178 9.48 -15.81 -13.87
N MET A 179 9.56 -14.50 -13.98
CA MET A 179 8.42 -13.64 -14.34
C MET A 179 7.81 -14.05 -15.70
N CYS A 180 8.65 -14.27 -16.73
CA CYS A 180 8.20 -14.74 -18.04
C CYS A 180 7.61 -16.15 -17.98
N LEU A 181 8.14 -17.03 -17.13
CA LEU A 181 7.57 -18.36 -16.90
C LEU A 181 6.17 -18.27 -16.29
N GLN A 182 5.97 -17.42 -15.26
CA GLN A 182 4.67 -17.19 -14.67
C GLN A 182 3.66 -16.66 -15.70
N GLU A 183 4.07 -15.72 -16.55
CA GLU A 183 3.24 -15.21 -17.64
C GLU A 183 2.86 -16.34 -18.63
N THR A 184 3.83 -17.15 -19.03
CA THR A 184 3.60 -18.27 -19.98
C THR A 184 2.53 -19.22 -19.44
N ARG A 185 2.62 -19.62 -18.17
CA ARG A 185 1.64 -20.48 -17.48
C ARG A 185 0.25 -19.82 -17.43
N PHE A 186 0.20 -18.53 -17.09
CA PHE A 186 -1.06 -17.78 -17.06
C PHE A 186 -1.73 -17.72 -18.45
N LEU A 187 -0.96 -17.33 -19.46
CA LEU A 187 -1.48 -17.24 -20.83
C LEU A 187 -1.91 -18.60 -21.40
N GLN A 188 -1.27 -19.70 -20.97
CA GLN A 188 -1.70 -21.04 -21.33
C GLN A 188 -3.11 -21.33 -20.80
N VAL A 189 -3.38 -21.06 -19.49
CA VAL A 189 -4.71 -21.24 -18.89
C VAL A 189 -5.75 -20.37 -19.63
N VAL A 190 -5.45 -19.08 -19.87
CA VAL A 190 -6.37 -18.17 -20.57
C VAL A 190 -6.70 -18.66 -21.98
N ARG A 191 -5.69 -19.15 -22.73
CA ARG A 191 -5.90 -19.69 -24.07
C ARG A 191 -6.78 -20.96 -24.04
N CYS A 192 -6.54 -21.86 -23.09
CA CYS A 192 -7.34 -23.07 -22.96
C CYS A 192 -8.80 -22.75 -22.60
N LEU A 193 -9.05 -21.81 -21.67
CA LEU A 193 -10.39 -21.36 -21.32
C LEU A 193 -11.13 -20.80 -22.55
N ARG A 194 -10.47 -19.94 -23.32
CA ARG A 194 -11.04 -19.37 -24.55
C ARG A 194 -11.31 -20.42 -25.61
N ALA A 195 -10.43 -21.42 -25.74
CA ALA A 195 -10.62 -22.55 -26.66
C ALA A 195 -11.82 -23.44 -26.31
N GLU A 196 -12.18 -23.53 -25.01
CA GLU A 196 -13.43 -24.18 -24.55
C GLU A 196 -14.66 -23.29 -24.65
N GLY A 197 -14.57 -22.11 -25.29
CA GLY A 197 -15.68 -21.18 -25.45
C GLY A 197 -15.99 -20.36 -24.19
N LYS A 198 -15.16 -20.41 -23.14
CA LYS A 198 -15.31 -19.56 -21.96
C LYS A 198 -14.91 -18.11 -22.34
N THR A 199 -15.85 -17.20 -22.29
CA THR A 199 -15.69 -15.78 -22.70
C THR A 199 -16.30 -14.86 -21.66
N GLY A 200 -16.20 -13.53 -21.86
CA GLY A 200 -16.82 -12.55 -20.97
C GLY A 200 -16.07 -12.33 -19.65
N PHE A 201 -14.80 -12.76 -19.54
CA PHE A 201 -13.95 -12.48 -18.39
C PHE A 201 -12.77 -11.58 -18.77
N SER A 202 -12.40 -10.69 -17.87
CA SER A 202 -11.20 -9.86 -17.94
C SER A 202 -9.97 -10.63 -17.46
N THR A 203 -8.79 -10.19 -17.90
CA THR A 203 -7.51 -10.79 -17.52
C THR A 203 -6.62 -9.75 -16.84
N HIS A 204 -5.89 -10.13 -15.77
CA HIS A 204 -4.91 -9.27 -15.14
C HIS A 204 -3.77 -10.05 -14.46
N LEU A 205 -2.55 -9.52 -14.57
CA LEU A 205 -1.34 -10.17 -14.07
C LEU A 205 -0.45 -9.19 -13.30
N GLN A 206 -0.22 -7.99 -13.84
CA GLN A 206 0.78 -7.04 -13.40
C GLN A 206 0.38 -6.30 -12.13
N GLY A 207 1.30 -6.21 -11.16
CA GLY A 207 1.29 -5.26 -10.07
C GLY A 207 2.19 -4.06 -10.38
N SER A 208 2.51 -3.20 -9.41
CA SER A 208 3.35 -2.00 -9.60
C SER A 208 4.62 -2.28 -10.38
N TYR A 209 5.42 -3.23 -9.93
CA TYR A 209 6.70 -3.54 -10.56
C TYR A 209 6.54 -4.31 -11.90
N GLY A 210 5.48 -5.10 -12.03
CA GLY A 210 5.15 -5.72 -13.32
C GLY A 210 4.82 -4.71 -14.41
N ILE A 211 4.32 -3.52 -14.03
CA ILE A 211 4.11 -2.40 -14.95
C ILE A 211 5.43 -1.66 -15.21
N LEU A 212 6.16 -1.29 -14.14
CA LEU A 212 7.38 -0.50 -14.22
C LEU A 212 8.55 -1.26 -14.87
N ASN A 213 8.69 -2.56 -14.57
CA ASN A 213 9.79 -3.42 -15.01
C ASN A 213 9.34 -4.44 -16.08
N GLY A 214 8.13 -4.32 -16.62
CA GLY A 214 7.47 -5.32 -17.47
C GLY A 214 8.13 -5.61 -18.82
N ASN A 215 9.36 -5.19 -19.04
CA ASN A 215 10.17 -5.50 -20.23
C ASN A 215 10.37 -7.02 -20.35
N GLY A 216 9.69 -7.63 -21.27
CA GLY A 216 9.73 -9.09 -21.51
C GLY A 216 8.37 -9.78 -21.34
N LEU A 217 7.38 -9.10 -20.74
CA LEU A 217 5.99 -9.57 -20.77
C LEU A 217 5.41 -9.30 -22.16
N THR A 218 4.73 -10.31 -22.72
CA THR A 218 4.18 -10.26 -24.08
C THR A 218 2.67 -10.25 -24.12
N GLY A 219 2.02 -10.59 -22.98
CA GLY A 219 0.58 -10.62 -22.85
C GLY A 219 -0.04 -9.24 -22.82
N THR A 220 -1.25 -9.16 -23.33
CA THR A 220 -2.11 -7.98 -23.19
C THR A 220 -3.23 -8.30 -22.23
N TYR A 221 -3.38 -7.44 -21.23
CA TYR A 221 -4.31 -7.64 -20.12
C TYR A 221 -5.36 -6.54 -20.11
N ASP A 222 -6.52 -6.85 -19.55
CA ASP A 222 -7.62 -5.90 -19.43
C ASP A 222 -7.43 -4.96 -18.24
N TYR A 223 -6.75 -5.45 -17.18
CA TYR A 223 -6.41 -4.65 -16.00
C TYR A 223 -4.95 -4.82 -15.57
N ALA A 224 -4.45 -3.78 -14.91
CA ALA A 224 -3.20 -3.79 -14.16
C ALA A 224 -3.44 -3.25 -12.74
N ARG A 225 -2.87 -3.92 -11.72
CA ARG A 225 -3.13 -3.64 -10.31
C ARG A 225 -1.99 -2.86 -9.68
N ALA A 226 -1.91 -1.56 -9.93
CA ALA A 226 -0.93 -0.70 -9.28
C ALA A 226 -1.16 -0.67 -7.75
N GLY A 227 -0.09 -0.87 -6.99
CA GLY A 227 -0.07 -0.81 -5.52
C GLY A 227 0.91 0.25 -5.04
N ILE A 228 1.95 -0.15 -4.31
CA ILE A 228 2.86 0.76 -3.59
C ILE A 228 3.44 1.89 -4.46
N ALA A 229 3.80 1.63 -5.70
CA ALA A 229 4.40 2.65 -6.55
C ALA A 229 3.40 3.73 -7.02
N LEU A 230 2.08 3.45 -7.02
CA LEU A 230 1.07 4.48 -7.24
C LEU A 230 1.11 5.57 -6.15
N TYR A 231 1.52 5.20 -4.94
CA TYR A 231 1.70 6.11 -3.82
C TYR A 231 3.08 6.81 -3.82
N GLY A 232 3.82 6.68 -4.91
CA GLY A 232 5.09 7.37 -5.12
C GLY A 232 6.27 6.79 -4.34
N VAL A 233 6.19 5.51 -3.96
CA VAL A 233 7.16 4.86 -3.09
C VAL A 233 7.54 3.49 -3.66
N PHE A 234 8.81 3.12 -3.57
CA PHE A 234 9.27 1.76 -3.83
C PHE A 234 9.24 0.92 -2.55
N SER A 235 9.13 -0.40 -2.69
CA SER A 235 9.20 -1.31 -1.54
C SER A 235 10.51 -1.19 -0.79
N GLU A 236 11.62 -1.11 -1.55
CA GLU A 236 12.96 -0.88 -1.07
C GLU A 236 13.60 0.26 -1.88
N ARG A 237 14.62 0.90 -1.30
CA ARG A 237 15.34 1.97 -1.99
C ARG A 237 16.05 1.43 -3.21
N SER A 238 15.85 2.06 -4.35
CA SER A 238 16.49 1.71 -5.61
C SER A 238 16.83 2.98 -6.40
N GLU A 239 18.10 3.39 -6.35
CA GLU A 239 18.58 4.58 -7.08
C GLU A 239 18.34 4.47 -8.60
N ASN A 240 18.39 3.25 -9.14
CA ASN A 240 18.11 3.02 -10.56
C ASN A 240 16.64 3.30 -10.90
N LEU A 241 15.70 2.78 -10.11
CA LEU A 241 14.27 3.02 -10.33
C LEU A 241 13.89 4.46 -10.06
N GLU A 242 14.47 5.10 -9.04
CA GLU A 242 14.25 6.51 -8.71
C GLU A 242 14.73 7.45 -9.85
N ARG A 243 15.79 7.08 -10.59
CA ARG A 243 16.28 7.83 -11.77
C ARG A 243 15.42 7.63 -13.01
N ILE A 244 14.80 6.44 -13.17
CA ILE A 244 14.01 6.11 -14.37
C ILE A 244 12.59 6.65 -14.24
N TRP A 245 12.00 6.52 -13.05
CA TRP A 245 10.60 6.82 -12.79
C TRP A 245 10.42 8.04 -11.90
N ASP A 246 9.83 9.11 -12.45
CA ASP A 246 9.47 10.33 -11.71
C ASP A 246 8.22 10.09 -10.85
N LEU A 247 8.35 9.24 -9.83
CA LEU A 247 7.31 9.00 -8.84
C LEU A 247 7.36 10.05 -7.73
N ARG A 248 6.20 10.58 -7.36
CA ARG A 248 6.06 11.58 -6.30
C ARG A 248 5.50 10.94 -5.04
N PRO A 249 6.24 10.95 -3.91
CA PRO A 249 5.70 10.47 -2.64
C PRO A 249 4.42 11.22 -2.28
N VAL A 250 3.35 10.46 -2.01
CA VAL A 250 2.01 11.00 -1.75
C VAL A 250 1.81 11.28 -0.27
N LEU A 251 2.51 10.56 0.63
CA LEU A 251 2.31 10.66 2.07
C LEU A 251 3.41 11.47 2.75
N SER A 252 2.99 12.40 3.62
CA SER A 252 3.86 12.99 4.63
C SER A 252 3.33 12.68 6.02
N LEU A 253 4.22 12.23 6.93
CA LEU A 253 3.91 11.97 8.33
C LEU A 253 4.46 13.09 9.20
N LYS A 254 3.57 13.76 9.91
CA LYS A 254 3.87 14.95 10.71
C LYS A 254 3.39 14.82 12.14
N ALA A 255 4.09 15.51 13.04
CA ALA A 255 3.73 15.59 14.45
C ALA A 255 4.12 16.96 15.02
N ARG A 256 3.73 17.24 16.27
CA ARG A 256 4.09 18.47 16.96
C ARG A 256 5.05 18.22 18.12
N ILE A 257 5.89 19.20 18.37
CA ILE A 257 6.68 19.25 19.59
C ILE A 257 5.75 19.61 20.76
N GLU A 258 5.75 18.80 21.80
CA GLU A 258 4.97 19.01 23.02
C GLU A 258 5.71 19.90 24.01
N CYS A 259 7.00 19.62 24.22
CA CYS A 259 7.86 20.44 25.09
C CYS A 259 9.32 20.36 24.64
N VAL A 260 10.11 21.33 25.06
CA VAL A 260 11.56 21.38 24.89
C VAL A 260 12.20 21.46 26.28
N ARG A 261 13.22 20.63 26.51
CA ARG A 261 13.96 20.59 27.78
C ARG A 261 15.43 20.75 27.52
N GLU A 262 16.08 21.49 28.38
CA GLU A 262 17.54 21.56 28.43
C GLU A 262 18.06 20.29 29.10
N VAL A 263 19.23 19.84 28.67
CA VAL A 263 19.95 18.68 29.24
C VAL A 263 21.41 19.04 29.38
N GLU A 264 22.01 18.59 30.49
CA GLU A 264 23.41 18.78 30.74
C GLU A 264 24.25 17.63 30.16
N LYS A 265 25.54 17.87 29.97
CA LYS A 265 26.47 16.83 29.52
C LYS A 265 26.42 15.60 30.43
N GLY A 266 26.24 14.42 29.84
CA GLY A 266 26.18 13.14 30.52
C GLY A 266 24.82 12.76 31.04
N GLU A 267 23.81 13.66 30.99
CA GLU A 267 22.43 13.31 31.36
C GLU A 267 21.86 12.27 30.38
N GLY A 268 21.21 11.26 30.98
CA GLY A 268 20.49 10.23 30.20
C GLY A 268 19.05 10.58 29.97
N ALA A 269 18.48 10.15 28.85
CA ALA A 269 17.07 10.39 28.52
C ALA A 269 16.35 9.15 28.07
N GLY A 270 15.00 9.17 28.28
CA GLY A 270 14.06 8.13 27.85
C GLY A 270 14.17 6.82 28.65
N TYR A 271 13.38 5.83 28.20
CA TYR A 271 13.35 4.52 28.86
C TYR A 271 14.71 3.81 28.86
N GLY A 272 15.16 3.42 30.06
CA GLY A 272 16.44 2.72 30.27
C GLY A 272 17.65 3.59 29.99
N LEU A 273 17.49 4.93 30.03
CA LEU A 273 18.53 5.91 29.73
C LEU A 273 19.35 5.53 28.48
N ALA A 274 18.63 5.12 27.41
CA ALA A 274 19.25 4.55 26.21
C ALA A 274 19.93 5.60 25.30
N TRP A 275 19.90 6.86 25.70
CA TRP A 275 20.63 7.98 25.12
C TRP A 275 21.23 8.84 26.21
N HIS A 276 22.37 9.41 25.95
CA HIS A 276 23.06 10.35 26.87
C HIS A 276 23.53 11.56 26.08
N ALA A 277 23.46 12.72 26.70
CA ALA A 277 23.93 13.97 26.12
C ALA A 277 25.47 14.04 26.06
N ASP A 278 26.04 14.19 24.88
CA ASP A 278 27.48 14.38 24.68
C ASP A 278 27.97 15.76 25.15
N SER A 279 27.08 16.74 25.13
CA SER A 279 27.27 18.12 25.57
C SER A 279 25.97 18.68 26.15
N ALA A 280 26.02 19.84 26.82
CA ALA A 280 24.80 20.58 27.15
C ALA A 280 23.99 20.87 25.87
N GLY A 281 22.66 20.63 25.88
CA GLY A 281 21.87 20.67 24.71
C GLY A 281 20.37 20.76 24.97
N LYS A 282 19.54 20.40 23.97
CA LYS A 282 18.07 20.46 24.04
C LYS A 282 17.43 19.23 23.45
N LEU A 283 16.48 18.66 24.19
CA LEU A 283 15.61 17.60 23.73
C LEU A 283 14.19 18.12 23.51
N ALA A 284 13.59 17.77 22.39
CA ALA A 284 12.18 18.00 22.09
C ALA A 284 11.40 16.69 22.24
N ALA A 285 10.35 16.68 23.07
CA ALA A 285 9.38 15.61 23.10
C ALA A 285 8.36 15.86 21.97
N VAL A 286 8.11 14.83 21.16
CA VAL A 286 7.24 14.87 19.99
C VAL A 286 6.07 13.91 20.19
N SER A 287 4.87 14.36 19.88
CA SER A 287 3.59 13.69 20.15
C SER A 287 3.24 12.57 19.16
N ILE A 288 4.17 11.64 18.96
CA ILE A 288 3.96 10.44 18.13
C ILE A 288 4.86 9.31 18.65
N GLY A 289 4.34 8.09 18.65
CA GLY A 289 5.07 6.92 19.10
C GLY A 289 4.70 5.62 18.37
N TYR A 290 5.06 4.47 18.96
CA TYR A 290 4.82 3.20 18.29
C TYR A 290 3.34 2.79 18.23
N ALA A 291 2.46 3.32 19.08
CA ALA A 291 1.01 3.10 18.97
C ALA A 291 0.38 3.84 17.79
N ASP A 292 1.10 4.80 17.21
CA ASP A 292 0.69 5.48 15.96
C ASP A 292 1.22 4.75 14.71
N GLY A 293 2.06 3.73 14.89
CA GLY A 293 2.62 2.93 13.81
C GLY A 293 4.11 3.15 13.55
N LEU A 294 4.80 4.03 14.29
CA LEU A 294 6.25 4.18 14.15
C LEU A 294 6.99 2.95 14.68
N PRO A 295 7.89 2.34 13.87
CA PRO A 295 8.68 1.21 14.35
C PRO A 295 9.56 1.58 15.55
N ARG A 296 9.45 0.81 16.64
CA ARG A 296 10.30 1.02 17.83
C ARG A 296 11.80 0.76 17.55
N THR A 297 12.09 0.00 16.46
CA THR A 297 13.45 -0.26 15.97
C THR A 297 14.18 0.98 15.46
N LEU A 298 13.46 2.08 15.20
CA LEU A 298 14.04 3.38 14.86
C LEU A 298 14.65 4.13 16.06
N SER A 299 14.52 3.61 17.29
CA SER A 299 15.14 4.16 18.50
C SER A 299 16.65 4.35 18.31
N ASN A 300 17.18 5.55 18.54
CA ASN A 300 18.58 5.94 18.28
C ASN A 300 19.07 5.76 16.83
N ARG A 301 18.18 5.50 15.86
CA ARG A 301 18.52 5.26 14.46
C ARG A 301 17.78 6.18 13.48
N GLY A 302 16.55 6.52 13.83
CA GLY A 302 15.70 7.38 13.03
C GLY A 302 16.05 8.86 13.16
N HIS A 303 15.38 9.66 12.33
CA HIS A 303 15.50 11.12 12.32
C HIS A 303 14.12 11.75 12.17
N GLY A 304 14.03 13.01 12.58
CA GLY A 304 12.94 13.90 12.22
C GLY A 304 13.49 15.14 11.52
N LEU A 305 12.64 15.89 10.82
CA LEU A 305 12.98 17.19 10.28
C LEU A 305 12.28 18.27 11.14
N VAL A 306 13.04 19.20 11.64
CA VAL A 306 12.56 20.34 12.43
C VAL A 306 13.13 21.62 11.83
N ARG A 307 12.25 22.52 11.38
CA ARG A 307 12.66 23.81 10.76
C ARG A 307 13.71 23.65 9.64
N GLY A 308 13.54 22.63 8.79
CA GLY A 308 14.44 22.37 7.66
C GLY A 308 15.75 21.68 8.02
N LYS A 309 15.94 21.26 9.27
CA LYS A 309 17.12 20.53 9.72
C LYS A 309 16.77 19.09 10.10
N ARG A 310 17.64 18.17 9.77
CA ARG A 310 17.57 16.77 10.15
C ARG A 310 18.16 16.58 11.55
N VAL A 311 17.35 16.04 12.46
CA VAL A 311 17.70 15.82 13.86
C VAL A 311 17.49 14.35 14.25
N PRO A 312 18.38 13.75 15.08
CA PRO A 312 18.28 12.34 15.43
C PRO A 312 17.20 12.08 16.49
N ILE A 313 16.65 10.87 16.47
CA ILE A 313 15.83 10.35 17.56
C ILE A 313 16.73 10.00 18.72
N ALA A 314 16.48 10.60 19.88
CA ALA A 314 17.22 10.40 21.10
C ALA A 314 16.53 9.37 22.00
N GLY A 315 17.18 8.23 22.22
CA GLY A 315 16.67 7.18 23.08
C GLY A 315 15.57 6.31 22.44
N ARG A 316 14.82 5.61 23.30
CA ARG A 316 13.79 4.68 22.88
C ARG A 316 12.49 5.39 22.54
N ILE A 317 11.90 5.07 21.40
CA ILE A 317 10.55 5.50 21.04
C ILE A 317 9.58 4.90 22.06
N CYS A 318 8.71 5.75 22.62
CA CYS A 318 7.67 5.39 23.57
C CYS A 318 6.36 5.04 22.85
N MET A 319 5.31 4.71 23.62
CA MET A 319 4.00 4.39 23.04
C MET A 319 3.40 5.57 22.28
N ASP A 320 3.46 6.76 22.88
CA ASP A 320 2.76 7.97 22.41
C ASP A 320 3.71 9.12 22.06
N GLN A 321 4.99 9.02 22.44
CA GLN A 321 6.00 10.07 22.23
C GLN A 321 7.33 9.49 21.76
N LEU A 322 8.14 10.37 21.19
CA LEU A 322 9.59 10.17 21.00
C LEU A 322 10.34 11.44 21.37
N LEU A 323 11.65 11.33 21.56
CA LEU A 323 12.53 12.46 21.80
C LEU A 323 13.40 12.71 20.56
N LEU A 324 13.62 14.00 20.25
CA LEU A 324 14.57 14.43 19.22
C LEU A 324 15.63 15.29 19.87
N ASP A 325 16.88 15.07 19.51
CA ASP A 325 17.96 15.99 19.87
C ASP A 325 17.89 17.22 18.92
N VAL A 326 17.48 18.35 19.47
CA VAL A 326 17.29 19.60 18.73
C VAL A 326 18.33 20.67 19.11
N THR A 327 19.44 20.25 19.70
CA THR A 327 20.52 21.14 20.19
C THR A 327 20.95 22.14 19.12
N ASP A 328 21.13 21.70 17.90
CA ASP A 328 21.59 22.53 16.78
C ASP A 328 20.46 23.27 16.02
N VAL A 329 19.21 23.22 16.53
CA VAL A 329 18.07 23.87 15.88
C VAL A 329 17.65 25.12 16.67
N PRO A 330 17.99 26.34 16.25
CA PRO A 330 17.69 27.54 17.01
C PRO A 330 16.19 27.82 17.04
N GLY A 331 15.73 28.28 18.20
CA GLY A 331 14.37 28.80 18.38
C GLY A 331 13.26 27.73 18.35
N VAL A 332 13.58 26.45 18.52
CA VAL A 332 12.58 25.36 18.62
C VAL A 332 11.72 25.59 19.85
N ARG A 333 10.40 25.40 19.69
CA ARG A 333 9.41 25.62 20.74
C ARG A 333 8.24 24.63 20.64
N PRO A 334 7.48 24.45 21.73
CA PRO A 334 6.23 23.69 21.70
C PRO A 334 5.30 24.18 20.60
N GLY A 335 4.63 23.24 19.90
CA GLY A 335 3.76 23.51 18.78
C GLY A 335 4.46 23.48 17.41
N ASP A 336 5.79 23.55 17.34
CA ASP A 336 6.53 23.42 16.07
C ASP A 336 6.27 22.06 15.41
N GLU A 337 6.22 22.07 14.09
CA GLU A 337 6.02 20.87 13.28
C GLU A 337 7.30 20.05 13.16
N VAL A 338 7.16 18.76 13.31
CA VAL A 338 8.17 17.74 13.04
C VAL A 338 7.70 16.90 11.87
N ILE A 339 8.56 16.68 10.87
CA ILE A 339 8.30 15.79 9.75
C ILE A 339 9.11 14.51 9.94
N LEU A 340 8.41 13.38 9.96
CA LEU A 340 9.01 12.04 10.11
C LEU A 340 9.09 11.29 8.78
N ILE A 341 8.15 11.57 7.85
CA ILE A 341 8.20 11.20 6.44
C ILE A 341 7.78 12.44 5.65
N GLY A 342 8.57 12.84 4.66
CA GLY A 342 8.28 14.01 3.81
C GLY A 342 9.41 15.00 3.74
N LYS A 343 9.12 16.21 3.27
CA LYS A 343 10.11 17.28 2.98
C LYS A 343 10.00 18.47 3.92
N SER A 344 11.14 19.05 4.26
CA SER A 344 11.25 20.33 4.96
C SER A 344 12.42 21.12 4.39
N GLY A 345 12.14 22.17 3.62
CA GLY A 345 13.19 22.90 2.91
C GLY A 345 13.90 22.02 1.88
N LYS A 346 15.20 21.83 2.07
CA LYS A 346 16.04 20.99 1.19
C LYS A 346 16.16 19.54 1.70
N GLU A 347 15.75 19.29 2.93
CA GLU A 347 15.82 17.97 3.56
C GLU A 347 14.57 17.15 3.24
N GLU A 348 14.77 15.84 3.09
CA GLU A 348 13.70 14.86 2.87
C GLU A 348 13.99 13.59 3.68
N ILE A 349 12.94 13.05 4.31
CA ILE A 349 12.94 11.69 4.88
C ILE A 349 11.92 10.87 4.10
N ARG A 350 12.38 9.86 3.39
CA ARG A 350 11.52 8.97 2.60
C ARG A 350 11.11 7.74 3.41
N ALA A 351 9.98 7.13 3.03
CA ALA A 351 9.52 5.88 3.65
C ALA A 351 10.54 4.75 3.50
N GLU A 352 11.23 4.69 2.35
CA GLU A 352 12.30 3.73 2.06
C GLU A 352 13.49 3.88 3.03
N GLU A 353 13.82 5.11 3.44
CA GLU A 353 14.88 5.35 4.42
C GLU A 353 14.48 4.80 5.81
N LEU A 354 13.24 5.04 6.24
CA LEU A 354 12.74 4.49 7.50
C LEU A 354 12.71 2.96 7.44
N ALA A 355 12.24 2.40 6.33
CA ALA A 355 12.17 0.96 6.11
C ALA A 355 13.55 0.31 6.24
N ALA A 356 14.55 0.83 5.55
CA ALA A 356 15.92 0.33 5.62
C ALA A 356 16.49 0.38 7.04
N LYS A 357 16.28 1.50 7.78
CA LYS A 357 16.72 1.64 9.18
C LYS A 357 15.96 0.72 10.13
N ALA A 358 14.70 0.41 9.84
CA ALA A 358 13.87 -0.49 10.63
C ALA A 358 14.10 -1.98 10.32
N GLY A 359 14.78 -2.29 9.20
CA GLY A 359 15.00 -3.66 8.71
C GLY A 359 13.76 -4.27 8.06
N THR A 360 13.01 -3.47 7.31
CA THR A 360 11.78 -3.87 6.63
C THR A 360 11.59 -3.13 5.31
N ILE A 361 10.40 -3.22 4.71
CA ILE A 361 10.01 -2.57 3.45
C ILE A 361 9.04 -1.40 3.68
N SER A 362 8.99 -0.48 2.73
CA SER A 362 8.12 0.71 2.79
C SER A 362 6.64 0.36 2.93
N ASN A 363 6.21 -0.75 2.32
CA ASN A 363 4.85 -1.26 2.42
C ASN A 363 4.44 -1.50 3.89
N GLU A 364 5.32 -2.07 4.70
CA GLU A 364 5.06 -2.31 6.13
C GLU A 364 5.04 -0.99 6.89
N ILE A 365 6.01 -0.12 6.69
CA ILE A 365 6.06 1.20 7.35
C ILE A 365 4.74 1.95 7.15
N LEU A 366 4.32 2.09 5.90
CA LEU A 366 3.15 2.90 5.56
C LEU A 366 1.83 2.25 6.00
N SER A 367 1.67 0.95 5.77
CA SER A 367 0.43 0.23 6.13
C SER A 367 0.19 0.11 7.63
N ARG A 368 1.24 0.26 8.46
CA ARG A 368 1.14 0.22 9.93
C ARG A 368 0.77 1.56 10.54
N LEU A 369 0.75 2.66 9.78
CA LEU A 369 0.32 3.96 10.30
C LEU A 369 -1.15 3.89 10.74
N GLY A 370 -1.36 4.04 12.05
CA GLY A 370 -2.60 3.69 12.75
C GLY A 370 -3.77 4.66 12.50
N ALA A 371 -4.96 4.24 12.94
CA ALA A 371 -6.18 5.03 12.83
C ALA A 371 -6.18 6.28 13.74
N ARG A 372 -5.27 6.38 14.71
CA ARG A 372 -5.09 7.56 15.56
C ARG A 372 -4.58 8.79 14.81
N LEU A 373 -4.01 8.60 13.62
CA LEU A 373 -3.50 9.66 12.75
C LEU A 373 -4.61 10.09 11.79
N ALA A 374 -5.01 11.34 11.83
CA ALA A 374 -5.91 11.91 10.84
C ALA A 374 -5.22 11.93 9.45
N ARG A 375 -5.99 11.71 8.37
CA ARG A 375 -5.55 11.83 6.97
C ARG A 375 -6.16 13.09 6.39
N VAL A 376 -5.31 13.99 5.93
CA VAL A 376 -5.69 15.30 5.41
C VAL A 376 -5.23 15.43 3.96
N ALA A 377 -6.16 15.68 3.04
CA ALA A 377 -5.82 15.99 1.65
C ALA A 377 -5.12 17.35 1.55
N VAL A 378 -4.05 17.41 0.75
CA VAL A 378 -3.33 18.65 0.44
C VAL A 378 -3.05 18.77 -1.05
#